data_051c5de57bace6032ad307f4b814b797
#
_entry.id   051c5de57bace6032ad307f4b814b797
#
_cell.length_a   1.000
_cell.length_b   1.000
_cell.length_c   1.000
_cell.angle_alpha   90.00
_cell.angle_beta   90.00
_cell.angle_gamma   90.00
#
_symmetry.space_group_name_H-M   'P 1'
#
loop_
_entity.id
_entity.type
_entity.pdbx_description
1 polymer ?
#
loop_
_entity_poly.entity_id
_entity_poly.type
_entity_poly.pdbx_seq_one_letter_code
_entity_poly.pdbx_strand_id
1 'polypeptide(L)'
;MVFHASNLDSFFYIQNVDKRDAESERFILKIQPDNKYSFFDTNQDLIDEIKKSLVKYIERGQKDNDNFDKKLILNSSIDDVDDGAYGLFFDLLKDDDSFTKLKDIDNKAYLLERIGAGEIVNGVFHLNIAGALFFAEDVNKFLSHEIKMVRFKGITKFDAIDRLNFKGSLLMGIKEFERFFKKNTNSGFIIDGMNRINIDEYPIKAIREGFINALAHRNYERSSSFIEFYIFDDRIEIINPGKLKYPLTIEDIKNDEGIGHRNER
;
A
#
# COMPACT_ATOMS: atom_id res chain seq x y z
N MET A 1 -17.11 7.66 -26.24
CA MET A 1 -16.82 7.97 -24.82
C MET A 1 -15.51 7.30 -24.48
N VAL A 2 -14.55 8.06 -23.97
CA VAL A 2 -13.21 7.56 -23.63
C VAL A 2 -13.07 7.58 -22.11
N PHE A 3 -12.81 6.42 -21.50
CA PHE A 3 -12.49 6.32 -20.09
C PHE A 3 -10.98 6.17 -19.96
N HIS A 4 -10.30 7.19 -19.44
CA HIS A 4 -8.89 7.14 -19.09
C HIS A 4 -8.74 6.77 -17.62
N ALA A 5 -8.28 5.54 -17.37
CA ALA A 5 -7.71 5.18 -16.10
C ALA A 5 -6.21 4.96 -16.32
N SER A 6 -5.39 5.84 -15.76
CA SER A 6 -3.95 5.79 -15.91
C SER A 6 -3.38 4.49 -15.33
N ASN A 7 -2.80 3.61 -16.13
CA ASN A 7 -2.31 2.24 -15.91
C ASN A 7 -3.37 1.13 -16.03
N LEU A 8 -4.56 1.43 -16.53
CA LEU A 8 -5.48 0.43 -17.01
C LEU A 8 -5.39 0.39 -18.52
N ASP A 9 -5.57 -0.78 -19.09
CA ASP A 9 -5.87 -0.90 -20.49
C ASP A 9 -6.98 0.09 -20.82
N SER A 10 -6.77 0.97 -21.78
CA SER A 10 -7.82 1.86 -22.22
C SER A 10 -8.89 1.04 -22.95
N PHE A 11 -10.15 1.20 -22.54
CA PHE A 11 -11.27 0.56 -23.22
C PHE A 11 -11.99 1.61 -24.05
N PHE A 12 -12.18 1.29 -25.33
CA PHE A 12 -12.91 2.13 -26.26
C PHE A 12 -14.23 1.45 -26.63
N TYR A 13 -15.30 2.22 -26.55
CA TYR A 13 -16.63 1.79 -26.99
C TYR A 13 -16.97 2.55 -28.27
N ILE A 14 -17.12 1.81 -29.37
CA ILE A 14 -17.26 2.35 -30.71
C ILE A 14 -18.67 2.05 -31.20
N GLN A 15 -19.47 3.10 -31.43
CA GLN A 15 -20.82 2.92 -31.98
C GLN A 15 -20.76 2.44 -33.43
N ASN A 16 -21.55 1.43 -33.75
CA ASN A 16 -21.78 1.03 -35.13
C ASN A 16 -22.63 2.08 -35.82
N VAL A 17 -22.16 2.58 -36.97
CA VAL A 17 -22.85 3.54 -37.79
C VAL A 17 -22.61 3.18 -39.27
N ASP A 18 -23.60 3.42 -40.13
CA ASP A 18 -23.51 3.07 -41.56
C ASP A 18 -22.42 3.85 -42.30
N LYS A 19 -22.15 5.08 -41.88
CA LYS A 19 -21.06 5.91 -42.39
C LYS A 19 -20.38 6.68 -41.28
N ARG A 20 -19.04 6.63 -41.24
CA ARG A 20 -18.18 7.48 -40.43
C ARG A 20 -17.49 8.53 -41.31
N ASP A 21 -17.19 9.70 -40.69
CA ASP A 21 -16.30 10.65 -41.33
C ASP A 21 -14.84 10.12 -41.32
N ALA A 22 -14.01 10.65 -42.22
CA ALA A 22 -12.64 10.18 -42.41
C ALA A 22 -11.74 10.42 -41.17
N GLU A 23 -12.07 11.39 -40.34
CA GLU A 23 -11.34 11.71 -39.09
C GLU A 23 -11.63 10.68 -38.02
N SER A 24 -12.90 10.32 -37.84
CA SER A 24 -13.36 9.25 -36.93
C SER A 24 -12.79 7.89 -37.31
N GLU A 25 -12.76 7.55 -38.62
CA GLU A 25 -12.14 6.30 -39.08
C GLU A 25 -10.63 6.25 -38.80
N ARG A 26 -9.90 7.34 -39.05
CA ARG A 26 -8.47 7.43 -38.75
C ARG A 26 -8.20 7.31 -37.25
N PHE A 27 -9.03 7.90 -36.42
CA PHE A 27 -8.92 7.77 -34.97
C PHE A 27 -9.10 6.33 -34.50
N ILE A 28 -10.15 5.63 -35.01
CA ILE A 28 -10.41 4.22 -34.69
C ILE A 28 -9.24 3.34 -35.10
N LEU A 29 -8.74 3.49 -36.31
CA LEU A 29 -7.57 2.74 -36.82
C LEU A 29 -6.31 2.98 -35.98
N LYS A 30 -6.16 4.17 -35.40
CA LYS A 30 -5.02 4.52 -34.55
C LYS A 30 -5.10 3.88 -33.17
N ILE A 31 -6.29 3.70 -32.59
CA ILE A 31 -6.45 3.16 -31.23
C ILE A 31 -6.55 1.63 -31.20
N GLN A 32 -7.02 1.01 -32.27
CA GLN A 32 -7.25 -0.45 -32.35
C GLN A 32 -6.02 -1.32 -32.05
N PRO A 33 -4.81 -1.03 -32.56
CA PRO A 33 -3.65 -1.91 -32.36
C PRO A 33 -3.21 -2.06 -30.90
N ASP A 34 -3.39 -1.00 -30.09
CA ASP A 34 -2.81 -0.89 -28.76
C ASP A 34 -3.84 -0.92 -27.62
N ASN A 35 -5.14 -1.00 -27.95
CA ASN A 35 -6.18 -0.86 -26.94
C ASN A 35 -7.29 -1.91 -27.13
N LYS A 36 -7.95 -2.26 -26.01
CA LYS A 36 -9.16 -3.07 -26.02
C LYS A 36 -10.34 -2.21 -26.45
N TYR A 37 -11.19 -2.76 -27.31
CA TYR A 37 -12.38 -2.05 -27.82
C TYR A 37 -13.57 -3.00 -27.99
N SER A 38 -14.78 -2.46 -27.92
CA SER A 38 -16.05 -3.14 -28.23
C SER A 38 -16.93 -2.23 -29.08
N PHE A 39 -17.66 -2.84 -30.02
CA PHE A 39 -18.66 -2.14 -30.80
C PHE A 39 -20.02 -2.25 -30.12
N PHE A 40 -20.87 -1.23 -30.33
CA PHE A 40 -22.24 -1.21 -29.85
C PHE A 40 -23.18 -0.59 -30.89
N ASP A 41 -24.41 -1.05 -30.94
CA ASP A 41 -25.45 -0.56 -31.86
C ASP A 41 -26.39 0.43 -31.16
N THR A 42 -26.80 0.09 -29.96
CA THR A 42 -27.74 0.89 -29.17
C THR A 42 -27.12 1.38 -27.86
N ASN A 43 -27.73 2.40 -27.25
CA ASN A 43 -27.31 2.88 -25.94
C ASN A 43 -27.43 1.78 -24.87
N GLN A 44 -28.37 0.83 -25.01
CA GLN A 44 -28.51 -0.29 -24.11
C GLN A 44 -27.33 -1.26 -24.25
N ASP A 45 -26.90 -1.58 -25.47
CA ASP A 45 -25.74 -2.43 -25.72
C ASP A 45 -24.47 -1.80 -25.15
N LEU A 46 -24.31 -0.47 -25.29
CA LEU A 46 -23.20 0.27 -24.68
C LEU A 46 -23.17 0.09 -23.15
N ILE A 47 -24.32 0.25 -22.49
CA ILE A 47 -24.43 0.09 -21.05
C ILE A 47 -24.08 -1.35 -20.63
N ASP A 48 -24.55 -2.34 -21.38
CA ASP A 48 -24.32 -3.75 -21.08
C ASP A 48 -22.84 -4.15 -21.30
N GLU A 49 -22.18 -3.63 -22.35
CA GLU A 49 -20.75 -3.82 -22.59
C GLU A 49 -19.87 -3.12 -21.52
N ILE A 50 -20.26 -1.92 -21.10
CA ILE A 50 -19.59 -1.24 -19.97
C ILE A 50 -19.72 -2.06 -18.70
N LYS A 51 -20.93 -2.54 -18.36
CA LYS A 51 -21.16 -3.39 -17.18
C LYS A 51 -20.32 -4.66 -17.20
N LYS A 52 -20.32 -5.40 -18.34
CA LYS A 52 -19.50 -6.60 -18.49
C LYS A 52 -18.02 -6.32 -18.30
N SER A 53 -17.51 -5.22 -18.87
CA SER A 53 -16.11 -4.84 -18.74
C SER A 53 -15.75 -4.45 -17.32
N LEU A 54 -16.65 -3.74 -16.61
CA LEU A 54 -16.49 -3.37 -15.20
C LEU A 54 -16.52 -4.59 -14.28
N VAL A 55 -17.49 -5.52 -14.45
CA VAL A 55 -17.56 -6.75 -13.67
C VAL A 55 -16.28 -7.57 -13.86
N LYS A 56 -15.86 -7.78 -15.11
CA LYS A 56 -14.62 -8.51 -15.41
C LYS A 56 -13.37 -7.84 -14.85
N TYR A 57 -13.34 -6.51 -14.79
CA TYR A 57 -12.28 -5.73 -14.18
C TYR A 57 -12.26 -5.89 -12.65
N ILE A 58 -13.43 -5.79 -12.01
CA ILE A 58 -13.59 -5.97 -10.56
C ILE A 58 -13.22 -7.40 -10.16
N GLU A 59 -13.70 -8.41 -10.89
CA GLU A 59 -13.37 -9.81 -10.65
C GLU A 59 -11.87 -10.11 -10.81
N ARG A 60 -11.19 -9.52 -11.81
CA ARG A 60 -9.75 -9.63 -11.97
C ARG A 60 -9.00 -8.95 -10.83
N GLY A 61 -9.37 -7.72 -10.50
CA GLY A 61 -8.75 -6.98 -9.41
C GLY A 61 -8.90 -7.67 -8.05
N GLN A 62 -10.05 -8.29 -7.79
CA GLN A 62 -10.26 -9.06 -6.56
C GLN A 62 -9.49 -10.39 -6.55
N LYS A 63 -9.44 -11.12 -7.68
CA LYS A 63 -8.69 -12.39 -7.76
C LYS A 63 -7.18 -12.21 -7.72
N ASP A 64 -6.65 -11.17 -8.37
CA ASP A 64 -5.21 -10.92 -8.40
C ASP A 64 -4.69 -10.45 -7.03
N ASN A 65 -5.43 -9.57 -6.34
CA ASN A 65 -5.06 -9.15 -4.98
C ASN A 65 -5.17 -10.29 -3.96
N ASP A 66 -6.19 -11.15 -4.06
CA ASP A 66 -6.37 -12.28 -3.14
C ASP A 66 -5.27 -13.33 -3.27
N ASN A 67 -4.68 -13.48 -4.45
CA ASN A 67 -3.61 -14.44 -4.69
C ASN A 67 -2.21 -13.89 -4.40
N PHE A 68 -1.98 -12.57 -4.56
CA PHE A 68 -0.65 -12.00 -4.41
C PHE A 68 -0.14 -12.14 -2.98
N ASP A 69 -0.88 -11.67 -1.99
CA ASP A 69 -0.46 -11.69 -0.59
C ASP A 69 -0.25 -13.10 -0.04
N LYS A 70 -1.03 -14.07 -0.54
CA LYS A 70 -0.95 -15.49 -0.17
C LYS A 70 0.07 -16.29 -0.96
N LYS A 71 0.70 -15.68 -1.95
CA LYS A 71 1.71 -16.38 -2.78
C LYS A 71 2.88 -16.82 -1.92
N LEU A 72 3.15 -18.12 -1.93
CA LEU A 72 4.20 -18.73 -1.12
C LEU A 72 5.58 -18.45 -1.71
N ILE A 73 6.54 -18.14 -0.84
CA ILE A 73 7.93 -17.84 -1.17
C ILE A 73 8.76 -19.10 -0.84
N LEU A 74 8.89 -20.02 -1.78
CA LEU A 74 9.52 -21.34 -1.56
C LEU A 74 11.02 -21.29 -1.19
N ASN A 75 11.69 -20.17 -1.43
CA ASN A 75 13.07 -19.95 -1.01
C ASN A 75 13.21 -19.21 0.32
N SER A 76 12.12 -19.13 1.09
CA SER A 76 12.13 -18.62 2.47
C SER A 76 12.10 -19.76 3.49
N SER A 77 12.48 -19.45 4.72
CA SER A 77 12.43 -20.36 5.86
C SER A 77 12.05 -19.61 7.15
N ILE A 78 11.94 -20.35 8.25
CA ILE A 78 11.71 -19.76 9.58
C ILE A 78 12.88 -18.86 10.02
N ASP A 79 14.09 -19.08 9.53
CA ASP A 79 15.29 -18.30 9.84
C ASP A 79 15.26 -16.90 9.20
N ASP A 80 14.39 -16.68 8.22
CA ASP A 80 14.18 -15.35 7.61
C ASP A 80 13.28 -14.45 8.45
N VAL A 81 12.70 -14.98 9.53
CA VAL A 81 11.76 -14.24 10.41
C VAL A 81 12.53 -13.47 11.48
N ASP A 82 12.37 -12.16 11.49
CA ASP A 82 12.87 -11.24 12.53
C ASP A 82 12.18 -11.51 13.87
N ASP A 83 12.97 -11.88 14.88
CA ASP A 83 12.45 -12.13 16.23
C ASP A 83 11.86 -10.88 16.89
N GLY A 84 12.38 -9.71 16.55
CA GLY A 84 11.84 -8.43 17.02
C GLY A 84 10.48 -8.12 16.43
N ALA A 85 10.27 -8.35 15.13
CA ALA A 85 8.98 -8.21 14.48
C ALA A 85 7.97 -9.23 15.00
N TYR A 86 8.39 -10.48 15.16
CA TYR A 86 7.59 -11.54 15.76
C TYR A 86 7.14 -11.19 17.18
N GLY A 87 8.07 -10.81 18.07
CA GLY A 87 7.74 -10.42 19.43
C GLY A 87 6.81 -9.21 19.49
N LEU A 88 7.08 -8.18 18.67
CA LEU A 88 6.24 -6.98 18.61
C LEU A 88 4.80 -7.30 18.17
N PHE A 89 4.62 -8.19 17.23
CA PHE A 89 3.29 -8.60 16.77
C PHE A 89 2.47 -9.21 17.91
N PHE A 90 3.06 -10.14 18.67
CA PHE A 90 2.36 -10.78 19.79
C PHE A 90 2.18 -9.86 20.99
N ASP A 91 3.11 -8.92 21.22
CA ASP A 91 2.92 -7.88 22.24
C ASP A 91 1.72 -6.97 21.93
N LEU A 92 1.49 -6.65 20.65
CA LEU A 92 0.33 -5.86 20.22
C LEU A 92 -1.01 -6.61 20.38
N LEU A 93 -0.98 -7.94 20.30
CA LEU A 93 -2.17 -8.79 20.38
C LEU A 93 -2.42 -9.41 21.75
N LYS A 94 -1.57 -9.12 22.75
CA LYS A 94 -1.66 -9.77 24.06
C LYS A 94 -2.97 -9.52 24.80
N ASP A 95 -3.64 -8.40 24.53
CA ASP A 95 -4.89 -7.98 25.17
C ASP A 95 -6.11 -8.33 24.30
N ASP A 96 -5.92 -8.97 23.11
CA ASP A 96 -7.00 -9.40 22.24
C ASP A 96 -7.41 -10.84 22.55
N ASP A 97 -8.66 -11.03 22.97
CA ASP A 97 -9.22 -12.34 23.37
C ASP A 97 -9.21 -13.35 22.21
N SER A 98 -9.29 -12.88 20.96
CA SER A 98 -9.27 -13.74 19.75
C SER A 98 -7.94 -14.50 19.63
N PHE A 99 -6.85 -13.94 20.14
CA PHE A 99 -5.50 -14.51 20.08
C PHE A 99 -5.09 -15.28 21.34
N THR A 100 -5.95 -15.35 22.35
CA THR A 100 -5.64 -16.03 23.63
C THR A 100 -5.25 -17.49 23.41
N LYS A 101 -5.89 -18.19 22.46
CA LYS A 101 -5.59 -19.59 22.12
C LYS A 101 -4.27 -19.78 21.38
N LEU A 102 -3.69 -18.73 20.84
CA LEU A 102 -2.41 -18.78 20.13
C LEU A 102 -1.21 -18.62 21.06
N LYS A 103 -1.43 -18.08 22.27
CA LYS A 103 -0.37 -17.82 23.26
C LYS A 103 0.30 -19.12 23.79
N ASP A 104 -0.41 -20.23 23.72
CA ASP A 104 0.09 -21.53 24.23
C ASP A 104 0.87 -22.34 23.17
N ILE A 105 1.12 -21.75 21.99
CA ILE A 105 1.81 -22.39 20.88
C ILE A 105 3.30 -22.05 20.95
N ASP A 106 4.13 -22.96 21.42
CA ASP A 106 5.59 -22.78 21.51
C ASP A 106 6.31 -22.83 20.13
N ASN A 107 5.68 -23.45 19.14
CA ASN A 107 6.29 -23.60 17.80
C ASN A 107 6.03 -22.39 16.93
N LYS A 108 7.07 -21.56 16.70
CA LYS A 108 7.05 -20.35 15.90
C LYS A 108 6.53 -20.58 14.47
N ALA A 109 6.97 -21.64 13.79
CA ALA A 109 6.54 -21.94 12.42
C ALA A 109 5.03 -22.28 12.37
N TYR A 110 4.57 -23.11 13.30
CA TYR A 110 3.16 -23.49 13.39
C TYR A 110 2.28 -22.28 13.74
N LEU A 111 2.76 -21.39 14.60
CA LEU A 111 2.04 -20.19 14.96
C LEU A 111 1.89 -19.24 13.76
N LEU A 112 2.98 -19.02 13.01
CA LEU A 112 2.96 -18.20 11.79
C LEU A 112 2.05 -18.78 10.70
N GLU A 113 2.01 -20.10 10.55
CA GLU A 113 1.06 -20.78 9.66
C GLU A 113 -0.40 -20.52 10.11
N ARG A 114 -0.68 -20.63 11.40
CA ARG A 114 -2.02 -20.43 11.97
C ARG A 114 -2.55 -19.01 11.77
N ILE A 115 -1.70 -18.00 11.78
CA ILE A 115 -2.09 -16.61 11.49
C ILE A 115 -2.07 -16.28 9.97
N GLY A 116 -1.73 -17.26 9.12
CA GLY A 116 -1.72 -17.08 7.67
C GLY A 116 -0.50 -16.36 7.11
N ALA A 117 0.61 -16.33 7.86
CA ALA A 117 1.86 -15.69 7.41
C ALA A 117 2.74 -16.60 6.53
N GLY A 118 2.36 -17.86 6.33
CA GLY A 118 3.06 -18.82 5.53
C GLY A 118 2.45 -20.22 5.64
N GLU A 119 3.13 -21.21 5.10
CA GLU A 119 2.70 -22.61 5.10
C GLU A 119 3.87 -23.56 5.36
N ILE A 120 3.58 -24.72 5.98
CA ILE A 120 4.54 -25.81 6.15
C ILE A 120 4.39 -26.78 4.98
N VAL A 121 5.38 -26.81 4.09
CA VAL A 121 5.43 -27.69 2.92
C VAL A 121 6.56 -28.72 3.10
N ASN A 122 6.22 -30.00 3.07
CA ASN A 122 7.18 -31.11 3.28
C ASN A 122 8.01 -30.97 4.58
N GLY A 123 7.40 -30.43 5.65
CA GLY A 123 8.04 -30.23 6.95
C GLY A 123 8.92 -28.97 7.07
N VAL A 124 8.99 -28.13 6.03
CA VAL A 124 9.71 -26.87 6.02
C VAL A 124 8.70 -25.70 5.96
N PHE A 125 8.85 -24.75 6.86
CA PHE A 125 8.02 -23.53 6.85
C PHE A 125 8.51 -22.57 5.76
N HIS A 126 7.57 -22.02 4.99
CA HIS A 126 7.79 -20.98 4.00
C HIS A 126 6.87 -19.79 4.24
N LEU A 127 7.42 -18.59 4.21
CA LEU A 127 6.64 -17.36 4.26
C LEU A 127 5.81 -17.21 2.98
N ASN A 128 4.62 -16.65 3.10
CA ASN A 128 3.96 -16.02 1.96
C ASN A 128 4.34 -14.53 1.88
N ILE A 129 3.84 -13.82 0.86
CA ILE A 129 4.19 -12.41 0.66
C ILE A 129 3.76 -11.54 1.83
N ALA A 130 2.54 -11.74 2.38
CA ALA A 130 2.10 -11.03 3.58
C ALA A 130 3.00 -11.32 4.77
N GLY A 131 3.34 -12.60 5.01
CA GLY A 131 4.26 -12.99 6.07
C GLY A 131 5.65 -12.40 5.91
N ALA A 132 6.19 -12.34 4.69
CA ALA A 132 7.46 -11.68 4.45
C ALA A 132 7.40 -10.18 4.74
N LEU A 133 6.34 -9.49 4.33
CA LEU A 133 6.14 -8.06 4.61
C LEU A 133 6.06 -7.78 6.11
N PHE A 134 5.39 -8.64 6.90
CA PHE A 134 5.19 -8.40 8.33
C PHE A 134 6.35 -8.88 9.19
N PHE A 135 7.06 -9.94 8.79
CA PHE A 135 7.97 -10.66 9.68
C PHE A 135 9.38 -10.86 9.15
N ALA A 136 9.66 -10.67 7.84
CA ALA A 136 11.02 -10.92 7.36
C ALA A 136 12.03 -9.90 7.88
N GLU A 137 13.22 -10.36 8.24
CA GLU A 137 14.35 -9.50 8.64
C GLU A 137 14.78 -8.59 7.49
N ASP A 138 14.91 -9.14 6.29
CA ASP A 138 15.15 -8.42 5.04
C ASP A 138 14.05 -8.73 4.02
N VAL A 139 13.03 -7.89 3.98
CA VAL A 139 11.92 -8.03 3.01
C VAL A 139 12.45 -7.92 1.57
N ASN A 140 13.53 -7.18 1.35
CA ASN A 140 14.09 -6.94 0.03
C ASN A 140 14.73 -8.21 -0.60
N LYS A 141 14.99 -9.24 0.22
CA LYS A 141 15.38 -10.57 -0.25
C LYS A 141 14.29 -11.23 -1.12
N PHE A 142 13.03 -10.89 -0.88
CA PHE A 142 11.86 -11.52 -1.50
C PHE A 142 11.06 -10.58 -2.39
N LEU A 143 10.97 -9.30 -2.00
CA LEU A 143 10.15 -8.28 -2.64
C LEU A 143 10.94 -6.99 -2.74
N SER A 144 10.73 -6.22 -3.79
CA SER A 144 11.26 -4.85 -3.83
C SER A 144 10.53 -3.98 -2.81
N HIS A 145 11.12 -3.82 -1.64
CA HIS A 145 10.56 -3.06 -0.52
C HIS A 145 11.64 -2.16 0.08
N GLU A 146 11.33 -0.88 0.20
CA GLU A 146 12.16 0.09 0.89
C GLU A 146 11.30 1.22 1.43
N ILE A 147 11.59 1.66 2.65
CA ILE A 147 11.04 2.87 3.25
C ILE A 147 12.18 3.87 3.34
N LYS A 148 12.05 5.00 2.63
CA LYS A 148 13.04 6.08 2.62
C LYS A 148 12.57 7.20 3.52
N MET A 149 13.36 7.53 4.52
CA MET A 149 13.09 8.64 5.42
C MET A 149 14.24 9.64 5.34
N VAL A 150 13.92 10.90 5.11
CA VAL A 150 14.94 11.96 4.95
C VAL A 150 14.49 13.22 5.67
N ARG A 151 15.39 13.82 6.44
CA ARG A 151 15.28 15.17 6.99
C ARG A 151 16.09 16.13 6.11
N PHE A 152 15.43 17.09 5.50
CA PHE A 152 16.05 18.14 4.72
C PHE A 152 16.17 19.43 5.53
N LYS A 153 17.26 20.17 5.32
CA LYS A 153 17.40 21.54 5.79
C LYS A 153 16.72 22.49 4.80
N GLY A 154 15.91 23.39 5.34
CA GLY A 154 15.13 24.32 4.51
C GLY A 154 13.89 23.65 3.89
N ILE A 155 13.44 24.17 2.76
CA ILE A 155 12.16 23.82 2.13
C ILE A 155 12.31 23.02 0.83
N THR A 156 13.54 22.61 0.48
CA THR A 156 13.86 21.89 -0.77
C THR A 156 14.57 20.56 -0.48
N LYS A 157 14.55 19.64 -1.44
CA LYS A 157 15.21 18.31 -1.35
C LYS A 157 16.74 18.38 -1.62
N PHE A 158 17.36 19.53 -1.43
CA PHE A 158 18.77 19.72 -1.80
C PHE A 158 19.73 19.28 -0.69
N ASP A 159 19.47 19.69 0.55
CA ASP A 159 20.39 19.50 1.68
C ASP A 159 19.80 18.51 2.70
N ALA A 160 20.18 17.25 2.59
CA ALA A 160 19.74 16.19 3.50
C ALA A 160 20.65 16.12 4.72
N ILE A 161 20.12 16.39 5.91
CA ILE A 161 20.84 16.37 7.18
C ILE A 161 20.73 15.05 7.95
N ASP A 162 19.70 14.25 7.66
CA ASP A 162 19.56 12.89 8.19
C ASP A 162 18.86 12.00 7.16
N ARG A 163 19.23 10.73 7.09
CA ARG A 163 18.66 9.79 6.13
C ARG A 163 18.63 8.38 6.71
N LEU A 164 17.53 7.69 6.50
CA LEU A 164 17.36 6.28 6.80
C LEU A 164 16.67 5.57 5.62
N ASN A 165 17.30 4.52 5.12
CA ASN A 165 16.70 3.60 4.15
C ASN A 165 16.48 2.28 4.86
N PHE A 166 15.22 1.93 5.07
CA PHE A 166 14.81 0.74 5.81
C PHE A 166 14.24 -0.33 4.88
N LYS A 167 14.67 -1.59 5.02
CA LYS A 167 14.32 -2.72 4.14
C LYS A 167 13.70 -3.90 4.89
N GLY A 168 13.60 -3.81 6.21
CA GLY A 168 13.00 -4.84 7.06
C GLY A 168 11.48 -4.84 7.02
N SER A 169 10.89 -5.61 7.93
CA SER A 169 9.43 -5.79 8.04
C SER A 169 8.66 -4.49 8.28
N LEU A 170 7.38 -4.48 7.92
CA LEU A 170 6.50 -3.31 8.13
C LEU A 170 6.37 -2.95 9.61
N LEU A 171 6.32 -3.95 10.49
CA LEU A 171 6.23 -3.72 11.94
C LEU A 171 7.48 -3.01 12.48
N MET A 172 8.66 -3.45 12.07
CA MET A 172 9.90 -2.78 12.43
C MET A 172 10.04 -1.43 11.72
N GLY A 173 9.49 -1.29 10.51
CA GLY A 173 9.41 -0.01 9.79
C GLY A 173 8.64 1.06 10.56
N ILE A 174 7.56 0.70 11.25
CA ILE A 174 6.81 1.62 12.11
C ILE A 174 7.66 2.07 13.31
N LYS A 175 8.40 1.15 13.95
CA LYS A 175 9.34 1.50 15.04
C LYS A 175 10.45 2.43 14.58
N GLU A 176 11.04 2.14 13.41
CA GLU A 176 12.10 2.98 12.84
C GLU A 176 11.58 4.36 12.42
N PHE A 177 10.34 4.43 11.91
CA PHE A 177 9.67 5.70 11.65
C PHE A 177 9.51 6.53 12.93
N GLU A 178 9.00 5.94 14.02
CA GLU A 178 8.80 6.67 15.28
C GLU A 178 10.15 7.18 15.84
N ARG A 179 11.21 6.36 15.73
CA ARG A 179 12.56 6.75 16.13
C ARG A 179 13.11 7.89 15.28
N PHE A 180 12.99 7.78 13.94
CA PHE A 180 13.44 8.78 12.99
C PHE A 180 12.67 10.10 13.16
N PHE A 181 11.35 10.02 13.29
CA PHE A 181 10.48 11.17 13.51
C PHE A 181 10.87 11.92 14.80
N LYS A 182 10.96 11.20 15.93
CA LYS A 182 11.33 11.79 17.22
C LYS A 182 12.72 12.42 17.22
N LYS A 183 13.66 11.85 16.48
CA LYS A 183 15.03 12.40 16.34
C LYS A 183 15.05 13.70 15.53
N ASN A 184 14.16 13.84 14.56
CA ASN A 184 14.20 14.87 13.53
C ASN A 184 13.10 15.94 13.65
N THR A 185 12.31 15.91 14.73
CA THR A 185 11.32 16.93 15.06
C THR A 185 11.56 17.50 16.44
N ASN A 186 11.10 18.72 16.67
CA ASN A 186 11.28 19.42 17.95
C ASN A 186 10.05 19.20 18.85
N SER A 187 10.29 19.08 20.14
CA SER A 187 9.27 19.19 21.15
C SER A 187 9.63 20.30 22.11
N GLY A 188 8.70 21.19 22.37
CA GLY A 188 8.81 22.25 23.34
C GLY A 188 7.86 22.01 24.52
N PHE A 189 7.84 22.96 25.44
CA PHE A 189 6.81 22.99 26.49
C PHE A 189 6.47 24.42 26.85
N ILE A 190 5.24 24.61 27.33
CA ILE A 190 4.76 25.85 27.93
C ILE A 190 4.48 25.53 29.42
N ILE A 191 4.77 26.48 30.28
CA ILE A 191 4.35 26.45 31.69
C ILE A 191 3.09 27.29 31.79
N ASP A 192 1.99 26.66 32.16
CA ASP A 192 0.72 27.30 32.44
C ASP A 192 0.40 27.12 33.96
N GLY A 193 0.64 28.15 34.71
CA GLY A 193 0.58 28.10 36.18
C GLY A 193 1.56 27.08 36.76
N MET A 194 1.04 26.02 37.36
CA MET A 194 1.83 24.89 37.90
C MET A 194 1.92 23.69 36.96
N ASN A 195 1.33 23.77 35.76
CA ASN A 195 1.29 22.66 34.82
C ASN A 195 2.32 22.88 33.70
N ARG A 196 3.02 21.78 33.35
CA ARG A 196 3.85 21.71 32.15
C ARG A 196 3.04 21.13 31.03
N ILE A 197 2.83 21.87 29.95
CA ILE A 197 2.16 21.42 28.71
C ILE A 197 3.25 21.20 27.65
N ASN A 198 3.42 19.97 27.22
CA ASN A 198 4.34 19.65 26.12
C ASN A 198 3.66 20.05 24.79
N ILE A 199 4.43 20.71 23.92
CA ILE A 199 4.00 21.09 22.58
C ILE A 199 4.94 20.43 21.60
N ASP A 200 4.41 19.51 20.80
CA ASP A 200 5.15 18.91 19.70
C ASP A 200 5.02 19.78 18.45
N GLU A 201 6.10 19.88 17.68
CA GLU A 201 6.12 20.61 16.39
C GLU A 201 5.06 20.09 15.42
N TYR A 202 4.81 18.78 15.46
CA TYR A 202 3.78 18.10 14.67
C TYR A 202 2.96 17.14 15.54
N PRO A 203 1.65 16.97 15.26
CA PRO A 203 0.81 16.02 15.98
C PRO A 203 1.20 14.57 15.62
N ILE A 204 2.04 13.94 16.45
CA ILE A 204 2.61 12.61 16.21
C ILE A 204 1.55 11.56 15.85
N LYS A 205 0.36 11.61 16.45
CA LYS A 205 -0.72 10.66 16.17
C LYS A 205 -1.20 10.76 14.72
N ALA A 206 -1.39 11.98 14.20
CA ALA A 206 -1.83 12.20 12.81
C ALA A 206 -0.75 11.79 11.80
N ILE A 207 0.52 12.13 12.10
CA ILE A 207 1.64 11.76 11.20
C ILE A 207 1.86 10.23 11.21
N ARG A 208 1.75 9.57 12.37
CA ARG A 208 1.82 8.12 12.50
C ARG A 208 0.70 7.44 11.71
N GLU A 209 -0.52 7.93 11.80
CA GLU A 209 -1.66 7.43 11.04
C GLU A 209 -1.43 7.56 9.54
N GLY A 210 -0.98 8.74 9.08
CA GLY A 210 -0.64 8.94 7.66
C GLY A 210 0.46 7.99 7.17
N PHE A 211 1.46 7.70 8.01
CA PHE A 211 2.52 6.75 7.67
C PHE A 211 2.01 5.30 7.61
N ILE A 212 1.20 4.88 8.60
CA ILE A 212 0.57 3.54 8.61
C ILE A 212 -0.34 3.37 7.39
N ASN A 213 -1.12 4.39 7.03
CA ASN A 213 -1.95 4.39 5.83
C ASN A 213 -1.12 4.27 4.56
N ALA A 214 0.05 4.91 4.49
CA ALA A 214 0.97 4.74 3.37
C ALA A 214 1.48 3.29 3.26
N LEU A 215 1.81 2.63 4.38
CA LEU A 215 2.18 1.22 4.42
C LEU A 215 1.02 0.31 3.99
N ALA A 216 -0.18 0.51 4.56
CA ALA A 216 -1.35 -0.33 4.30
C ALA A 216 -1.88 -0.22 2.87
N HIS A 217 -1.77 0.96 2.26
CA HIS A 217 -2.32 1.24 0.93
C HIS A 217 -1.28 1.21 -0.20
N ARG A 218 -0.03 0.82 0.08
CA ARG A 218 0.97 0.63 -0.96
C ARG A 218 0.60 -0.52 -1.88
N ASN A 219 0.85 -0.34 -3.17
CA ASN A 219 0.82 -1.45 -4.11
C ASN A 219 2.15 -2.20 -4.08
N TYR A 220 2.20 -3.36 -3.38
CA TYR A 220 3.40 -4.18 -3.21
C TYR A 220 3.78 -5.01 -4.45
N GLU A 221 2.90 -5.17 -5.43
CA GLU A 221 3.23 -5.79 -6.72
C GLU A 221 4.19 -4.94 -7.55
N ARG A 222 4.23 -3.61 -7.28
CA ARG A 222 5.10 -2.69 -8.00
C ARG A 222 6.49 -2.64 -7.39
N SER A 223 7.48 -3.14 -8.13
CA SER A 223 8.89 -3.18 -7.71
C SER A 223 9.63 -1.85 -7.82
N SER A 224 9.12 -0.86 -8.56
CA SER A 224 9.89 0.33 -8.96
C SER A 224 9.70 1.57 -8.10
N SER A 225 8.89 1.51 -7.05
CA SER A 225 8.56 2.70 -6.24
C SER A 225 8.50 2.35 -4.76
N PHE A 226 9.00 3.26 -3.92
CA PHE A 226 9.14 3.08 -2.48
C PHE A 226 8.25 4.04 -1.72
N ILE A 227 8.00 3.76 -0.43
CA ILE A 227 7.40 4.73 0.47
C ILE A 227 8.48 5.74 0.85
N GLU A 228 8.16 7.01 0.72
CA GLU A 228 9.07 8.10 1.05
C GLU A 228 8.44 8.99 2.11
N PHE A 229 9.20 9.25 3.17
CA PHE A 229 8.83 10.12 4.27
C PHE A 229 9.87 11.24 4.40
N TYR A 230 9.46 12.46 4.16
CA TYR A 230 10.33 13.61 4.16
C TYR A 230 9.91 14.65 5.19
N ILE A 231 10.86 15.15 5.96
CA ILE A 231 10.69 16.24 6.91
C ILE A 231 11.47 17.45 6.37
N PHE A 232 10.79 18.56 6.15
CA PHE A 232 11.36 19.86 5.82
C PHE A 232 11.23 20.82 7.01
N ASP A 233 11.74 22.05 6.88
CA ASP A 233 11.58 23.05 7.94
C ASP A 233 10.16 23.62 8.01
N ASP A 234 9.36 23.46 6.95
CA ASP A 234 8.00 24.01 6.84
C ASP A 234 6.89 22.95 6.70
N ARG A 235 7.23 21.68 6.43
CA ARG A 235 6.22 20.64 6.16
C ARG A 235 6.78 19.22 6.30
N ILE A 236 5.85 18.27 6.29
CA ILE A 236 6.12 16.84 6.14
C ILE A 236 5.47 16.36 4.83
N GLU A 237 6.17 15.53 4.06
CA GLU A 237 5.66 14.84 2.87
C GLU A 237 5.69 13.33 3.10
N ILE A 238 4.54 12.68 2.89
CA ILE A 238 4.44 11.22 2.83
C ILE A 238 4.05 10.85 1.40
N ILE A 239 4.92 10.11 0.71
CA ILE A 239 4.74 9.72 -0.69
C ILE A 239 4.54 8.21 -0.74
N ASN A 240 3.38 7.80 -1.21
CA ASN A 240 3.02 6.40 -1.37
C ASN A 240 2.90 6.05 -2.86
N PRO A 241 3.64 5.04 -3.35
CA PRO A 241 3.46 4.57 -4.70
C PRO A 241 2.10 3.87 -4.85
N GLY A 242 1.31 4.38 -5.74
CA GLY A 242 -0.03 3.87 -6.03
C GLY A 242 -0.95 5.00 -6.47
N LYS A 243 -2.16 4.62 -6.83
CA LYS A 243 -3.23 5.56 -7.19
C LYS A 243 -4.31 5.50 -6.14
N LEU A 244 -5.12 6.54 -6.09
CA LEU A 244 -6.36 6.48 -5.35
C LEU A 244 -7.20 5.29 -5.81
N LYS A 245 -7.82 4.59 -4.86
CA LYS A 245 -8.74 3.49 -5.18
C LYS A 245 -9.96 4.06 -5.87
N TYR A 246 -10.26 3.57 -7.06
CA TYR A 246 -11.52 3.93 -7.73
C TYR A 246 -12.73 3.55 -6.83
N PRO A 247 -13.77 4.39 -6.70
CA PRO A 247 -14.02 5.62 -7.48
C PRO A 247 -13.46 6.92 -6.89
N LEU A 248 -12.61 6.88 -5.85
CA LEU A 248 -12.13 8.07 -5.12
C LEU A 248 -11.37 9.04 -6.02
N THR A 249 -11.70 10.30 -5.90
CA THR A 249 -10.99 11.42 -6.52
C THR A 249 -10.24 12.24 -5.47
N ILE A 250 -9.38 13.16 -5.92
CA ILE A 250 -8.72 14.12 -5.02
C ILE A 250 -9.74 15.04 -4.36
N GLU A 251 -10.85 15.33 -5.05
CA GLU A 251 -11.93 16.18 -4.51
C GLU A 251 -12.69 15.47 -3.40
N ASP A 252 -12.96 14.17 -3.53
CA ASP A 252 -13.61 13.37 -2.48
C ASP A 252 -12.79 13.37 -1.19
N ILE A 253 -11.45 13.26 -1.33
CA ILE A 253 -10.53 13.31 -0.17
C ILE A 253 -10.56 14.71 0.48
N LYS A 254 -10.60 15.79 -0.33
CA LYS A 254 -10.65 17.15 0.20
C LYS A 254 -11.97 17.45 0.90
N ASN A 255 -13.05 16.81 0.45
CA ASN A 255 -14.40 16.98 1.00
C ASN A 255 -14.73 15.97 2.11
N ASP A 256 -13.78 15.11 2.49
CA ASP A 256 -13.94 14.04 3.51
C ASP A 256 -15.05 13.02 3.15
N GLU A 257 -15.27 12.81 1.85
CA GLU A 257 -16.28 11.89 1.32
C GLU A 257 -15.67 10.51 1.08
N GLY A 258 -16.08 9.52 1.90
CA GLY A 258 -16.05 8.09 1.62
C GLY A 258 -14.69 7.45 1.34
N ILE A 259 -13.80 7.37 2.33
CA ILE A 259 -12.52 6.67 2.19
C ILE A 259 -12.71 5.16 2.35
N GLY A 260 -12.70 4.42 1.23
CA GLY A 260 -12.64 2.96 1.24
C GLY A 260 -11.22 2.43 1.44
N HIS A 261 -11.06 1.37 2.22
CA HIS A 261 -9.76 0.70 2.39
C HIS A 261 -9.34 -0.09 1.14
N ARG A 262 -8.05 -0.05 0.76
CA ARG A 262 -7.53 -0.81 -0.37
C ARG A 262 -7.30 -2.28 -0.01
N ASN A 263 -6.86 -2.53 1.21
CA ASN A 263 -6.57 -3.86 1.76
C ASN A 263 -7.52 -4.10 2.93
N GLU A 264 -8.61 -4.82 2.69
CA GLU A 264 -9.55 -5.28 3.72
C GLU A 264 -9.02 -6.55 4.39
N ARG A 265 -7.87 -6.45 5.06
CA ARG A 265 -7.33 -7.60 5.80
C ARG A 265 -6.63 -7.17 7.07
#